data_1f6f43a65d21e4e6f0a5611d0d88b10a
#
_entry.id   1f6f43a65d21e4e6f0a5611d0d88b10a
#
_cell.length_a   1.000
_cell.length_b   1.000
_cell.length_c   1.000
_cell.angle_alpha   90.00
_cell.angle_beta   90.00
_cell.angle_gamma   90.00
#
_symmetry.space_group_name_H-M   'P 1'
#
loop_
_entity.id
_entity.type
_entity.pdbx_description
1 polymer ?
#
loop_
_entity_poly.entity_id
_entity_poly.type
_entity_poly.pdbx_seq_one_letter_code
_entity_poly.pdbx_strand_id
1 'polypeptide(L)'
;LIKLVSILQAIIYMSDNADKSFSELLTIFIESNKFNFGITILILINAITLGMDTDEQIVASYGNILFWIDRIILIIFSIELILKFYAYRHRFFTSGWNLFDLVIVMIAWAPTSGPLAVLRALRILRILRLISVVPQLRRVVSAIGHSIPGMVSVVGVLGLIFYVASVLATKLFGTHPDP
;
A
#
# COMPACT_ATOMS: atom_id res chain seq x y z
N LEU A 1 21.19 -46.57 10.83
CA LEU A 1 21.48 -45.18 10.44
C LEU A 1 20.84 -44.86 9.08
N ILE A 2 21.10 -45.65 8.02
CA ILE A 2 20.59 -45.43 6.64
C ILE A 2 19.05 -45.44 6.59
N LYS A 3 18.35 -46.37 7.29
CA LYS A 3 16.88 -46.38 7.36
C LYS A 3 16.30 -45.12 8.06
N LEU A 4 16.99 -44.60 9.06
CA LEU A 4 16.54 -43.39 9.77
C LEU A 4 16.65 -42.14 8.90
N VAL A 5 17.73 -42.05 8.11
CA VAL A 5 17.95 -40.95 7.15
C VAL A 5 16.90 -40.99 6.03
N SER A 6 16.54 -42.19 5.50
CA SER A 6 15.51 -42.31 4.47
C SER A 6 14.11 -41.96 4.97
N ILE A 7 13.79 -42.31 6.23
CA ILE A 7 12.51 -41.90 6.85
C ILE A 7 12.45 -40.40 7.06
N LEU A 8 13.52 -39.79 7.57
CA LEU A 8 13.61 -38.32 7.72
C LEU A 8 13.48 -37.61 6.38
N GLN A 9 14.14 -38.09 5.32
CA GLN A 9 13.99 -37.54 3.97
C GLN A 9 12.55 -37.67 3.45
N ALA A 10 11.89 -38.80 3.67
CA ALA A 10 10.49 -39.00 3.28
C ALA A 10 9.55 -38.04 4.03
N ILE A 11 9.75 -37.85 5.34
CA ILE A 11 8.94 -36.92 6.15
C ILE A 11 9.16 -35.45 5.67
N ILE A 12 10.39 -35.06 5.41
CA ILE A 12 10.72 -33.71 4.90
C ILE A 12 10.08 -33.50 3.52
N TYR A 13 10.16 -34.49 2.62
CA TYR A 13 9.57 -34.46 1.30
C TYR A 13 8.03 -34.35 1.33
N MET A 14 7.39 -35.13 2.23
CA MET A 14 5.92 -35.04 2.42
C MET A 14 5.49 -33.70 3.02
N SER A 15 6.24 -33.17 3.97
CA SER A 15 5.99 -31.85 4.56
C SER A 15 6.13 -30.73 3.52
N ASP A 16 7.17 -30.74 2.69
CA ASP A 16 7.40 -29.72 1.64
C ASP A 16 6.32 -29.75 0.54
N ASN A 17 5.84 -30.96 0.19
CA ASN A 17 4.73 -31.11 -0.76
C ASN A 17 3.38 -30.66 -0.18
N ALA A 18 3.12 -30.94 1.09
CA ALA A 18 1.91 -30.48 1.77
C ALA A 18 1.87 -28.95 1.86
N ASP A 19 2.99 -28.33 2.19
CA ASP A 19 3.15 -26.87 2.27
C ASP A 19 2.98 -26.19 0.88
N LYS A 20 3.50 -26.80 -0.18
CA LYS A 20 3.32 -26.32 -1.56
C LYS A 20 1.86 -26.40 -1.99
N SER A 21 1.20 -27.53 -1.75
CA SER A 21 -0.22 -27.71 -2.07
C SER A 21 -1.11 -26.73 -1.31
N PHE A 22 -0.82 -26.46 -0.04
CA PHE A 22 -1.57 -25.49 0.77
C PHE A 22 -1.35 -24.05 0.30
N SER A 23 -0.12 -23.67 -0.04
CA SER A 23 0.18 -22.34 -0.56
C SER A 23 -0.49 -22.06 -1.92
N GLU A 24 -0.57 -23.09 -2.78
CA GLU A 24 -1.27 -23.01 -4.07
C GLU A 24 -2.79 -22.82 -3.88
N LEU A 25 -3.41 -23.58 -2.98
CA LEU A 25 -4.82 -23.42 -2.64
C LEU A 25 -5.12 -22.02 -2.07
N LEU A 26 -4.26 -21.50 -1.19
CA LEU A 26 -4.38 -20.15 -0.66
C LEU A 26 -4.25 -19.11 -1.76
N THR A 27 -3.33 -19.29 -2.69
CA THR A 27 -3.16 -18.37 -3.83
C THR A 27 -4.42 -18.30 -4.67
N ILE A 28 -5.00 -19.46 -5.02
CA ILE A 28 -6.26 -19.54 -5.78
C ILE A 28 -7.40 -18.85 -5.03
N PHE A 29 -7.48 -19.04 -3.71
CA PHE A 29 -8.51 -18.41 -2.88
C PHE A 29 -8.35 -16.88 -2.84
N ILE A 30 -7.12 -16.37 -2.61
CA ILE A 30 -6.81 -14.94 -2.54
C ILE A 30 -7.02 -14.25 -3.90
N GLU A 31 -6.72 -14.94 -5.00
CA GLU A 31 -6.90 -14.42 -6.36
C GLU A 31 -8.35 -14.53 -6.86
N SER A 32 -9.23 -15.18 -6.10
CA SER A 32 -10.62 -15.33 -6.51
C SER A 32 -11.34 -13.97 -6.60
N ASN A 33 -12.17 -13.80 -7.62
CA ASN A 33 -12.97 -12.59 -7.81
C ASN A 33 -13.89 -12.29 -6.62
N LYS A 34 -14.40 -13.32 -5.95
CA LYS A 34 -15.29 -13.17 -4.78
C LYS A 34 -14.54 -12.60 -3.59
N PHE A 35 -13.33 -13.10 -3.34
CA PHE A 35 -12.47 -12.60 -2.26
C PHE A 35 -12.08 -11.14 -2.50
N ASN A 36 -11.57 -10.82 -3.69
CA ASN A 36 -11.19 -9.46 -4.07
C ASN A 36 -12.39 -8.50 -4.03
N PHE A 37 -13.59 -8.95 -4.41
CA PHE A 37 -14.81 -8.15 -4.31
C PHE A 37 -15.18 -7.87 -2.84
N GLY A 38 -15.05 -8.87 -1.96
CA GLY A 38 -15.27 -8.70 -0.51
C GLY A 38 -14.31 -7.68 0.09
N ILE A 39 -13.02 -7.78 -0.23
CA ILE A 39 -12.00 -6.81 0.22
C ILE A 39 -12.32 -5.39 -0.33
N THR A 40 -12.75 -5.28 -1.58
CA THR A 40 -13.15 -3.98 -2.18
C THR A 40 -14.29 -3.35 -1.40
N ILE A 41 -15.34 -4.12 -1.08
CA ILE A 41 -16.46 -3.62 -0.25
C ILE A 41 -15.97 -3.17 1.13
N LEU A 42 -15.09 -3.92 1.76
CA LEU A 42 -14.51 -3.57 3.05
C LEU A 42 -13.74 -2.25 3.00
N ILE A 43 -12.99 -2.01 1.93
CA ILE A 43 -12.27 -0.75 1.72
C ILE A 43 -13.26 0.41 1.54
N LEU A 44 -14.35 0.20 0.79
CA LEU A 44 -15.39 1.23 0.62
C LEU A 44 -16.10 1.57 1.92
N ILE A 45 -16.46 0.56 2.73
CA ILE A 45 -17.01 0.77 4.06
C ILE A 45 -16.03 1.57 4.93
N ASN A 46 -14.74 1.20 4.91
CA ASN A 46 -13.72 1.93 5.65
C ASN A 46 -13.54 3.39 5.16
N ALA A 47 -13.70 3.65 3.87
CA ALA A 47 -13.68 5.00 3.33
C ALA A 47 -14.85 5.85 3.87
N ILE A 48 -16.04 5.26 3.95
CA ILE A 48 -17.24 5.91 4.51
C ILE A 48 -17.05 6.18 6.01
N THR A 49 -16.59 5.20 6.78
CA THR A 49 -16.37 5.37 8.23
C THR A 49 -15.31 6.42 8.53
N LEU A 50 -14.25 6.52 7.72
CA LEU A 50 -13.25 7.58 7.81
C LEU A 50 -13.83 8.96 7.51
N GLY A 51 -14.72 9.05 6.50
CA GLY A 51 -15.44 10.29 6.20
C GLY A 51 -16.32 10.72 7.38
N MET A 52 -17.02 9.78 8.00
CA MET A 52 -17.84 10.05 9.20
C MET A 52 -17.00 10.46 10.41
N ASP A 53 -15.78 9.96 10.56
CA ASP A 53 -14.86 10.30 11.65
C ASP A 53 -14.32 11.74 11.56
N THR A 54 -14.56 12.45 10.45
CA THR A 54 -14.22 13.86 10.32
C THR A 54 -15.30 14.82 10.84
N ASP A 55 -16.51 14.34 11.09
CA ASP A 55 -17.62 15.13 11.61
C ASP A 55 -17.71 15.00 13.13
N GLU A 56 -17.48 16.12 13.85
CA GLU A 56 -17.48 16.16 15.31
C GLU A 56 -18.83 15.74 15.93
N GLN A 57 -19.95 16.02 15.27
CA GLN A 57 -21.28 15.65 15.76
C GLN A 57 -21.51 14.14 15.67
N ILE A 58 -21.06 13.53 14.58
CA ILE A 58 -21.13 12.07 14.38
C ILE A 58 -20.21 11.37 15.37
N VAL A 59 -18.99 11.87 15.55
CA VAL A 59 -18.02 11.32 16.50
C VAL A 59 -18.53 11.42 17.95
N ALA A 60 -19.17 12.52 18.32
CA ALA A 60 -19.75 12.67 19.65
C ALA A 60 -20.86 11.63 19.94
N SER A 61 -21.65 11.26 18.92
CA SER A 61 -22.77 10.32 19.07
C SER A 61 -22.37 8.86 18.86
N TYR A 62 -21.50 8.59 17.89
CA TYR A 62 -21.19 7.24 17.38
C TYR A 62 -19.70 6.89 17.38
N GLY A 63 -18.82 7.72 17.95
CA GLY A 63 -17.37 7.56 17.88
C GLY A 63 -16.87 6.20 18.39
N ASN A 64 -17.51 5.65 19.43
CA ASN A 64 -17.13 4.32 19.94
C ASN A 64 -17.45 3.21 18.92
N ILE A 65 -18.58 3.31 18.21
CA ILE A 65 -18.96 2.34 17.17
C ILE A 65 -18.01 2.45 15.99
N LEU A 66 -17.73 3.68 15.51
CA LEU A 66 -16.77 3.94 14.42
C LEU A 66 -15.39 3.39 14.74
N PHE A 67 -14.91 3.60 15.98
CA PHE A 67 -13.63 3.06 16.44
C PHE A 67 -13.57 1.53 16.36
N TRP A 68 -14.64 0.82 16.79
CA TRP A 68 -14.66 -0.64 16.73
C TRP A 68 -14.76 -1.17 15.31
N ILE A 69 -15.58 -0.53 14.46
CA ILE A 69 -15.67 -0.89 13.03
C ILE A 69 -14.30 -0.75 12.38
N ASP A 70 -13.63 0.39 12.58
CA ASP A 70 -12.29 0.65 12.04
C ASP A 70 -11.27 -0.39 12.51
N ARG A 71 -11.32 -0.75 13.79
CA ARG A 71 -10.42 -1.75 14.36
C ARG A 71 -10.65 -3.15 13.78
N ILE A 72 -11.91 -3.54 13.61
CA ILE A 72 -12.26 -4.84 13.00
C ILE A 72 -11.79 -4.90 11.55
N ILE A 73 -12.03 -3.85 10.78
CA ILE A 73 -11.58 -3.77 9.38
C ILE A 73 -10.05 -3.86 9.29
N LEU A 74 -9.33 -3.16 10.17
CA LEU A 74 -7.87 -3.21 10.21
C LEU A 74 -7.34 -4.61 10.54
N ILE A 75 -8.00 -5.34 11.45
CA ILE A 75 -7.66 -6.72 11.77
C ILE A 75 -7.87 -7.62 10.54
N ILE A 76 -9.00 -7.47 9.83
CA ILE A 76 -9.28 -8.24 8.61
C ILE A 76 -8.21 -8.00 7.54
N PHE A 77 -7.80 -6.73 7.34
CA PHE A 77 -6.72 -6.40 6.41
C PHE A 77 -5.37 -6.97 6.83
N SER A 78 -5.10 -7.02 8.14
CA SER A 78 -3.88 -7.64 8.65
C SER A 78 -3.86 -9.15 8.39
N ILE A 79 -4.99 -9.83 8.60
CA ILE A 79 -5.14 -11.25 8.31
C ILE A 79 -4.95 -11.52 6.82
N GLU A 80 -5.59 -10.73 5.95
CA GLU A 80 -5.42 -10.85 4.49
C GLU A 80 -3.95 -10.71 4.09
N LEU A 81 -3.24 -9.74 4.68
CA LEU A 81 -1.83 -9.51 4.39
C LEU A 81 -0.96 -10.68 4.84
N ILE A 82 -1.24 -11.26 6.01
CA ILE A 82 -0.56 -12.47 6.52
C ILE A 82 -0.81 -13.66 5.57
N LEU A 83 -2.05 -13.84 5.11
CA LEU A 83 -2.39 -14.89 4.14
C LEU A 83 -1.63 -14.69 2.81
N LYS A 84 -1.56 -13.45 2.29
CA LYS A 84 -0.75 -13.12 1.11
C LYS A 84 0.73 -13.38 1.35
N PHE A 85 1.25 -13.03 2.53
CA PHE A 85 2.65 -13.27 2.88
C PHE A 85 2.97 -14.77 2.89
N TYR A 86 2.09 -15.60 3.47
CA TYR A 86 2.25 -17.04 3.49
C TYR A 86 2.12 -17.67 2.09
N ALA A 87 1.14 -17.22 1.27
CA ALA A 87 0.90 -17.73 -0.07
C ALA A 87 2.05 -17.41 -1.05
N TYR A 88 2.53 -16.16 -1.03
CA TYR A 88 3.56 -15.70 -1.98
C TYR A 88 5.00 -15.87 -1.48
N ARG A 89 5.22 -16.11 -0.20
CA ARG A 89 6.56 -16.30 0.42
C ARG A 89 7.55 -15.22 -0.05
N HIS A 90 8.68 -15.60 -0.66
CA HIS A 90 9.68 -14.64 -1.18
C HIS A 90 9.14 -13.70 -2.28
N ARG A 91 8.17 -14.16 -3.07
CA ARG A 91 7.55 -13.35 -4.13
C ARG A 91 6.71 -12.19 -3.57
N PHE A 92 6.32 -12.25 -2.31
CA PHE A 92 5.61 -11.16 -1.64
C PHE A 92 6.40 -9.84 -1.71
N PHE A 93 7.69 -9.87 -1.41
CA PHE A 93 8.56 -8.69 -1.42
C PHE A 93 8.95 -8.22 -2.83
N THR A 94 8.84 -9.07 -3.83
CA THR A 94 9.11 -8.71 -5.23
C THR A 94 7.95 -7.93 -5.86
N SER A 95 6.74 -8.06 -5.30
CA SER A 95 5.57 -7.34 -5.76
C SER A 95 5.45 -5.98 -5.07
N GLY A 96 5.64 -4.89 -5.84
CA GLY A 96 5.47 -3.52 -5.32
C GLY A 96 4.07 -3.26 -4.74
N TRP A 97 3.03 -3.92 -5.26
CA TRP A 97 1.67 -3.79 -4.74
C TRP A 97 1.47 -4.43 -3.37
N ASN A 98 2.07 -5.59 -3.13
CA ASN A 98 2.02 -6.22 -1.81
C ASN A 98 2.81 -5.43 -0.77
N LEU A 99 3.96 -4.86 -1.18
CA LEU A 99 4.76 -3.99 -0.32
C LEU A 99 4.01 -2.69 0.01
N PHE A 100 3.30 -2.12 -0.96
CA PHE A 100 2.44 -0.96 -0.76
C PHE A 100 1.32 -1.25 0.26
N ASP A 101 0.61 -2.38 0.13
CA ASP A 101 -0.39 -2.82 1.11
C ASP A 101 0.21 -3.00 2.50
N LEU A 102 1.41 -3.58 2.61
CA LEU A 102 2.12 -3.76 3.88
C LEU A 102 2.42 -2.42 4.55
N VAL A 103 2.95 -1.45 3.81
CA VAL A 103 3.27 -0.11 4.35
C VAL A 103 2.01 0.58 4.86
N ILE A 104 0.91 0.53 4.12
CA ILE A 104 -0.37 1.13 4.54
C ILE A 104 -0.89 0.51 5.84
N VAL A 105 -0.85 -0.83 5.96
CA VAL A 105 -1.29 -1.52 7.19
C VAL A 105 -0.38 -1.18 8.35
N MET A 106 0.94 -1.11 8.15
CA MET A 106 1.88 -0.71 9.20
C MET A 106 1.63 0.72 9.70
N ILE A 107 1.39 1.67 8.79
CA ILE A 107 1.01 3.06 9.15
C ILE A 107 -0.29 3.06 9.97
N ALA A 108 -1.27 2.24 9.58
CA ALA A 108 -2.55 2.17 10.29
C ALA A 108 -2.44 1.61 11.72
N TRP A 109 -1.44 0.75 11.99
CA TRP A 109 -1.15 0.22 13.32
C TRP A 109 -0.23 1.13 14.16
N ALA A 110 0.38 2.16 13.55
CA ALA A 110 1.31 3.02 14.27
C ALA A 110 0.64 3.72 15.46
N PRO A 111 1.36 3.85 16.60
CA PRO A 111 0.86 4.53 17.76
C PRO A 111 0.60 6.02 17.45
N THR A 112 -0.51 6.54 17.99
CA THR A 112 -0.98 7.91 17.68
C THR A 112 -0.51 8.95 18.67
N SER A 113 0.36 8.58 19.59
CA SER A 113 0.88 9.44 20.67
C SER A 113 2.33 9.86 20.40
N GLY A 114 2.70 11.03 20.85
CA GLY A 114 4.07 11.56 20.75
C GLY A 114 4.46 12.08 19.37
N PRO A 115 5.75 11.98 19.00
CA PRO A 115 6.29 12.54 17.76
C PRO A 115 5.70 11.91 16.49
N LEU A 116 5.05 10.76 16.62
CA LEU A 116 4.39 10.05 15.52
C LEU A 116 2.92 10.47 15.29
N ALA A 117 2.47 11.59 15.90
CA ALA A 117 1.11 12.11 15.72
C ALA A 117 0.74 12.36 14.23
N VAL A 118 1.74 12.67 13.39
CA VAL A 118 1.55 12.81 11.93
C VAL A 118 1.00 11.53 11.30
N LEU A 119 1.36 10.35 11.83
CA LEU A 119 0.86 9.07 11.31
C LEU A 119 -0.66 8.92 11.51
N ARG A 120 -1.25 9.70 12.45
CA ARG A 120 -2.71 9.75 12.60
C ARG A 120 -3.37 10.32 11.34
N ALA A 121 -2.83 11.40 10.78
CA ALA A 121 -3.33 11.98 9.54
C ALA A 121 -3.11 11.02 8.35
N LEU A 122 -1.99 10.29 8.34
CA LEU A 122 -1.68 9.32 7.28
C LEU A 122 -2.58 8.08 7.28
N ARG A 123 -3.40 7.85 8.31
CA ARG A 123 -4.39 6.76 8.30
C ARG A 123 -5.36 6.84 7.13
N ILE A 124 -5.63 8.06 6.62
CA ILE A 124 -6.48 8.26 5.44
C ILE A 124 -5.90 7.53 4.20
N LEU A 125 -4.59 7.32 4.16
CA LEU A 125 -3.93 6.62 3.04
C LEU A 125 -4.37 5.16 2.90
N ARG A 126 -5.04 4.57 3.92
CA ARG A 126 -5.59 3.22 3.80
C ARG A 126 -6.62 3.10 2.67
N ILE A 127 -7.29 4.20 2.27
CA ILE A 127 -8.19 4.24 1.13
C ILE A 127 -7.43 3.94 -0.19
N LEU A 128 -6.15 4.33 -0.28
CA LEU A 128 -5.32 4.07 -1.45
C LEU A 128 -5.10 2.57 -1.70
N ARG A 129 -5.40 1.73 -0.71
CA ARG A 129 -5.42 0.29 -0.89
C ARG A 129 -6.41 -0.17 -1.98
N LEU A 130 -7.42 0.64 -2.29
CA LEU A 130 -8.31 0.40 -3.42
C LEU A 130 -7.54 0.28 -4.75
N ILE A 131 -6.42 0.99 -4.88
CA ILE A 131 -5.56 0.95 -6.08
C ILE A 131 -4.92 -0.42 -6.24
N SER A 132 -4.48 -1.06 -5.15
CA SER A 132 -3.82 -2.37 -5.21
C SER A 132 -4.80 -3.52 -5.43
N VAL A 133 -6.06 -3.36 -4.99
CA VAL A 133 -7.09 -4.40 -5.09
C VAL A 133 -7.85 -4.35 -6.43
N VAL A 134 -8.15 -3.14 -6.94
CA VAL A 134 -8.90 -2.97 -8.18
C VAL A 134 -7.98 -3.00 -9.40
N PRO A 135 -8.09 -4.02 -10.31
CA PRO A 135 -7.16 -4.20 -11.42
C PRO A 135 -7.10 -3.00 -12.39
N GLN A 136 -8.24 -2.31 -12.60
CA GLN A 136 -8.29 -1.14 -13.46
C GLN A 136 -7.45 0.01 -12.90
N LEU A 137 -7.59 0.30 -11.60
CA LEU A 137 -6.82 1.35 -10.93
C LEU A 137 -5.33 1.04 -10.91
N ARG A 138 -4.98 -0.23 -10.65
CA ARG A 138 -3.60 -0.71 -10.71
C ARG A 138 -2.96 -0.47 -12.09
N ARG A 139 -3.69 -0.75 -13.18
CA ARG A 139 -3.20 -0.50 -14.55
C ARG A 139 -2.96 0.99 -14.81
N VAL A 140 -3.90 1.85 -14.41
CA VAL A 140 -3.78 3.30 -14.59
C VAL A 140 -2.56 3.84 -13.84
N VAL A 141 -2.41 3.50 -12.56
CA VAL A 141 -1.28 3.96 -11.75
C VAL A 141 0.05 3.42 -12.29
N SER A 142 0.09 2.14 -12.73
CA SER A 142 1.28 1.59 -13.37
C SER A 142 1.63 2.31 -14.66
N ALA A 143 0.66 2.65 -15.51
CA ALA A 143 0.88 3.40 -16.74
C ALA A 143 1.46 4.78 -16.47
N ILE A 144 0.92 5.51 -15.49
CA ILE A 144 1.44 6.80 -15.02
C ILE A 144 2.89 6.63 -14.55
N GLY A 145 3.16 5.62 -13.70
CA GLY A 145 4.50 5.34 -13.20
C GLY A 145 5.54 5.10 -14.31
N HIS A 146 5.15 4.38 -15.37
CA HIS A 146 6.03 4.15 -16.52
C HIS A 146 6.26 5.40 -17.37
N SER A 147 5.39 6.39 -17.31
CA SER A 147 5.54 7.67 -18.03
C SER A 147 6.49 8.65 -17.31
N ILE A 148 6.68 8.51 -15.99
CA ILE A 148 7.51 9.42 -15.18
C ILE A 148 8.94 9.58 -15.72
N PRO A 149 9.69 8.50 -16.09
CA PRO A 149 11.05 8.64 -16.59
C PRO A 149 11.16 9.55 -17.83
N GLY A 150 10.18 9.47 -18.74
CA GLY A 150 10.11 10.35 -19.90
C GLY A 150 9.82 11.83 -19.50
N MET A 151 8.91 12.03 -18.57
CA MET A 151 8.56 13.36 -18.07
C MET A 151 9.71 14.04 -17.34
N VAL A 152 10.53 13.31 -16.59
CA VAL A 152 11.71 13.85 -15.89
C VAL A 152 12.68 14.49 -16.88
N SER A 153 12.90 13.90 -18.05
CA SER A 153 13.76 14.47 -19.08
C SER A 153 13.22 15.79 -19.60
N VAL A 154 11.92 15.89 -19.87
CA VAL A 154 11.27 17.12 -20.33
C VAL A 154 11.33 18.21 -19.26
N VAL A 155 11.04 17.88 -18.01
CA VAL A 155 11.14 18.81 -16.87
C VAL A 155 12.59 19.28 -16.67
N GLY A 156 13.57 18.41 -16.85
CA GLY A 156 14.99 18.76 -16.78
C GLY A 156 15.39 19.75 -17.84
N VAL A 157 15.00 19.56 -19.10
CA VAL A 157 15.27 20.50 -20.20
C VAL A 157 14.57 21.84 -19.95
N LEU A 158 13.30 21.81 -19.54
CA LEU A 158 12.54 23.02 -19.21
C LEU A 158 13.18 23.79 -18.06
N GLY A 159 13.60 23.10 -17.00
CA GLY A 159 14.32 23.68 -15.87
C GLY A 159 15.63 24.36 -16.30
N LEU A 160 16.39 23.73 -17.20
CA LEU A 160 17.61 24.31 -17.76
C LEU A 160 17.31 25.59 -18.53
N ILE A 161 16.27 25.59 -19.38
CA ILE A 161 15.84 26.78 -20.14
C ILE A 161 15.45 27.89 -19.17
N PHE A 162 14.66 27.64 -18.16
CA PHE A 162 14.28 28.63 -17.15
C PHE A 162 15.47 29.13 -16.35
N TYR A 163 16.41 28.26 -16.00
CA TYR A 163 17.65 28.68 -15.33
C TYR A 163 18.46 29.64 -16.17
N VAL A 164 18.70 29.31 -17.46
CA VAL A 164 19.45 30.19 -18.38
C VAL A 164 18.71 31.51 -18.58
N ALA A 165 17.40 31.50 -18.78
CA ALA A 165 16.59 32.70 -18.93
C ALA A 165 16.63 33.58 -17.67
N SER A 166 16.56 32.97 -16.49
CA SER A 166 16.65 33.70 -15.21
C SER A 166 18.02 34.36 -15.03
N VAL A 167 19.11 33.65 -15.31
CA VAL A 167 20.48 34.24 -15.25
C VAL A 167 20.64 35.37 -16.23
N LEU A 168 20.11 35.23 -17.45
CA LEU A 168 20.16 36.30 -18.48
C LEU A 168 19.35 37.52 -18.04
N ALA A 169 18.14 37.32 -17.54
CA ALA A 169 17.28 38.40 -17.04
C ALA A 169 17.94 39.14 -15.86
N THR A 170 18.54 38.41 -14.93
CA THR A 170 19.26 39.01 -13.79
C THR A 170 20.46 39.83 -14.27
N LYS A 171 21.21 39.38 -15.29
CA LYS A 171 22.35 40.12 -15.83
C LYS A 171 21.94 41.35 -16.63
N LEU A 172 20.82 41.29 -17.35
CA LEU A 172 20.35 42.39 -18.19
C LEU A 172 19.61 43.50 -17.40
N PHE A 173 18.84 43.07 -16.38
CA PHE A 173 17.94 43.98 -15.65
C PHE A 173 18.31 44.16 -14.17
N GLY A 174 19.15 43.27 -13.60
CA GLY A 174 19.49 43.30 -12.17
C GLY A 174 20.61 44.31 -11.80
N THR A 175 21.18 45.01 -12.76
CA THR A 175 22.26 46.02 -12.54
C THR A 175 21.76 47.46 -12.56
N HIS A 176 20.47 47.70 -12.28
CA HIS A 176 19.99 49.05 -12.10
C HIS A 176 20.28 49.47 -10.65
N PRO A 177 21.23 50.38 -10.37
CA PRO A 177 21.34 50.97 -9.05
C PRO A 177 20.07 51.79 -8.82
N ASP A 178 19.36 51.53 -7.75
CA ASP A 178 18.28 52.40 -7.29
C ASP A 178 18.83 53.82 -7.11
N PRO A 179 18.07 54.88 -7.52
CA PRO A 179 18.50 56.26 -7.41
C PRO A 179 18.65 56.73 -5.95
#